data_e210282c381a502d07c924676e71cdbf
#
_entry.id   e210282c381a502d07c924676e71cdbf
#
_cell.length_a   1.000
_cell.length_b   1.000
_cell.length_c   1.000
_cell.angle_alpha   90.00
_cell.angle_beta   90.00
_cell.angle_gamma   90.00
#
_symmetry.space_group_name_H-M   'P 1'
#
loop_
_entity.id
_entity.type
_entity.pdbx_description
1 polymer ?
#
loop_
_entity_poly.entity_id
_entity_poly.type
_entity_poly.pdbx_seq_one_letter_code
_entity_poly.pdbx_strand_id
1 'polypeptide(L)'
;CLLSRGLGDVYKRQTQQHKLALDLDLSSLIRESAGLADDSVRESSDANLSFRTILQESGDVYPTLKLMHSHGIIGKFVPEWDRLTCLVQHEYYHRYTADEHTLNTILELDNIFSSSDPIYERYRNEIHELRLPNLLYLILFLHDIGKGQSIKGLTQIGLEMAEPILERMQVSEENRELVLYIIRNHLEMARFWQKYDIDDPDTARVFASQTESAEKLRLLFIHTFCDARGT
;
A
#
# COMPACT_ATOMS: atom_id res chain seq x y z
N CYS A 1 -6.64 14.73 28.05
CA CYS A 1 -7.42 14.11 27.02
C CYS A 1 -7.16 14.48 25.56
N LEU A 2 -6.00 15.03 25.27
CA LEU A 2 -5.56 15.33 23.89
C LEU A 2 -5.01 14.08 23.15
N LEU A 3 -4.69 13.03 23.90
CA LEU A 3 -4.16 11.76 23.35
C LEU A 3 -5.22 10.88 22.64
N SER A 4 -6.49 11.16 22.84
CA SER A 4 -7.61 10.30 22.40
C SER A 4 -8.19 10.61 21.03
N ARG A 5 -7.76 11.67 20.35
CA ARG A 5 -8.35 12.11 19.07
C ARG A 5 -7.28 12.31 17.99
N GLY A 6 -6.77 11.23 17.44
CA GLY A 6 -5.83 11.29 16.31
C GLY A 6 -4.38 11.66 16.68
N LEU A 7 -4.05 11.79 17.97
CA LEU A 7 -2.71 12.18 18.39
C LEU A 7 -1.64 11.14 18.01
N GLY A 8 -1.99 9.85 18.02
CA GLY A 8 -1.10 8.79 17.59
C GLY A 8 -0.61 8.98 16.15
N ASP A 9 -1.47 9.48 15.26
CA ASP A 9 -1.12 9.71 13.85
C ASP A 9 -0.37 11.01 13.66
N VAL A 10 -0.74 12.05 14.41
CA VAL A 10 -0.01 13.32 14.40
C VAL A 10 1.42 13.10 14.87
N TYR A 11 1.64 12.33 15.95
CA TYR A 11 3.00 11.99 16.40
C TYR A 11 3.76 11.14 15.40
N LYS A 12 3.12 10.16 14.77
CA LYS A 12 3.78 9.31 13.79
C LYS A 12 4.14 10.07 12.51
N ARG A 13 3.25 10.96 12.06
CA ARG A 13 3.56 11.90 10.99
C ARG A 13 4.71 12.83 11.37
N GLN A 14 4.75 13.35 12.60
CA GLN A 14 5.84 14.19 13.07
C GLN A 14 7.16 13.43 13.20
N THR A 15 7.15 12.19 13.68
CA THR A 15 8.36 11.35 13.72
C THR A 15 8.90 11.09 12.32
N GLN A 16 8.04 10.83 11.34
CA GLN A 16 8.43 10.71 9.94
C GLN A 16 9.03 12.01 9.40
N GLN A 17 8.32 13.14 9.54
CA GLN A 17 8.77 14.43 9.04
C GLN A 17 10.08 14.93 9.68
N HIS A 18 10.33 14.60 10.94
CA HIS A 18 11.50 15.02 11.68
C HIS A 18 12.54 13.90 11.86
N LYS A 19 12.31 12.70 11.30
CA LYS A 19 13.18 11.52 11.44
C LYS A 19 13.53 11.19 12.89
N LEU A 20 12.52 11.27 13.76
CA LEU A 20 12.66 11.02 15.19
C LEU A 20 12.27 9.58 15.53
N ALA A 21 12.96 8.96 16.47
CA ALA A 21 12.53 7.69 17.06
C ALA A 21 11.56 7.96 18.21
N LEU A 22 10.51 7.14 18.34
CA LEU A 22 9.65 7.15 19.52
C LEU A 22 10.44 6.57 20.70
N ASP A 23 10.39 7.23 21.87
CA ASP A 23 10.86 6.61 23.08
C ASP A 23 9.93 5.47 23.55
N LEU A 24 10.42 4.67 24.49
CA LEU A 24 9.69 3.48 24.97
C LEU A 24 8.39 3.84 25.71
N ASP A 25 8.40 4.93 26.48
CA ASP A 25 7.24 5.34 27.27
C ASP A 25 6.12 5.85 26.34
N LEU A 26 6.46 6.67 25.36
CA LEU A 26 5.50 7.15 24.36
C LEU A 26 4.97 5.99 23.50
N SER A 27 5.83 5.06 23.12
CA SER A 27 5.47 3.86 22.36
C SER A 27 4.46 3.01 23.14
N SER A 28 4.69 2.80 24.45
CA SER A 28 3.77 2.06 25.33
C SER A 28 2.44 2.79 25.47
N LEU A 29 2.48 4.11 25.71
CA LEU A 29 1.27 4.92 25.82
C LEU A 29 0.41 4.90 24.55
N ILE A 30 1.03 4.96 23.37
CA ILE A 30 0.33 4.85 22.08
C ILE A 30 -0.37 3.50 21.98
N ARG A 31 0.31 2.42 22.33
CA ARG A 31 -0.26 1.06 22.27
C ARG A 31 -1.44 0.89 23.24
N GLU A 32 -1.30 1.33 24.47
CA GLU A 32 -2.37 1.30 25.46
C GLU A 32 -3.58 2.14 25.06
N SER A 33 -3.33 3.26 24.38
CA SER A 33 -4.36 4.19 23.91
C SER A 33 -4.96 3.82 22.56
N ALA A 34 -4.46 2.80 21.86
CA ALA A 34 -4.95 2.40 20.54
C ALA A 34 -6.45 2.04 20.53
N GLY A 35 -6.97 1.52 21.68
CA GLY A 35 -8.39 1.23 21.84
C GLY A 35 -9.31 2.46 21.88
N LEU A 36 -8.75 3.66 22.02
CA LEU A 36 -9.51 4.94 21.99
C LEU A 36 -9.78 5.43 20.55
N ALA A 37 -9.14 4.85 19.56
CA ALA A 37 -9.41 5.11 18.15
C ALA A 37 -10.68 4.34 17.75
N ASP A 38 -11.81 4.99 17.94
CA ASP A 38 -13.15 4.51 17.61
C ASP A 38 -13.59 4.97 16.20
N ASP A 39 -14.84 4.72 15.87
CA ASP A 39 -15.43 5.10 14.58
C ASP A 39 -15.36 6.60 14.32
N SER A 40 -15.43 7.44 15.35
CA SER A 40 -15.34 8.89 15.21
C SER A 40 -13.95 9.35 14.73
N VAL A 41 -12.89 8.65 15.11
CA VAL A 41 -11.53 8.88 14.60
C VAL A 41 -11.41 8.38 13.16
N ARG A 42 -11.95 7.20 12.87
CA ARG A 42 -11.94 6.62 11.52
C ARG A 42 -12.66 7.51 10.51
N GLU A 43 -13.78 8.09 10.89
CA GLU A 43 -14.58 8.99 10.04
C GLU A 43 -14.04 10.43 10.03
N SER A 44 -13.07 10.75 10.89
CA SER A 44 -12.49 12.08 10.96
C SER A 44 -11.71 12.42 9.69
N SER A 45 -12.08 13.55 9.08
CA SER A 45 -11.38 14.10 7.91
C SER A 45 -9.88 14.35 8.20
N ASP A 46 -9.58 14.90 9.38
CA ASP A 46 -8.21 15.23 9.79
C ASP A 46 -7.35 13.97 9.95
N ALA A 47 -7.92 12.90 10.51
CA ALA A 47 -7.25 11.63 10.68
C ALA A 47 -6.96 10.97 9.33
N ASN A 48 -7.95 10.94 8.43
CA ASN A 48 -7.77 10.42 7.07
C ASN A 48 -6.76 11.23 6.25
N LEU A 49 -6.78 12.57 6.37
CA LEU A 49 -5.80 13.44 5.75
C LEU A 49 -4.38 13.18 6.30
N SER A 50 -4.25 12.99 7.61
CA SER A 50 -2.96 12.66 8.24
C SER A 50 -2.40 11.34 7.75
N PHE A 51 -3.24 10.30 7.62
CA PHE A 51 -2.82 9.01 7.07
C PHE A 51 -2.38 9.14 5.61
N ARG A 52 -3.16 9.84 4.78
CA ARG A 52 -2.75 10.15 3.40
C ARG A 52 -1.42 10.89 3.32
N THR A 53 -1.18 11.83 4.23
CA THR A 53 0.07 12.58 4.25
C THR A 53 1.26 11.68 4.55
N ILE A 54 1.11 10.67 5.43
CA ILE A 54 2.15 9.65 5.66
C ILE A 54 2.49 8.92 4.34
N LEU A 55 1.49 8.55 3.55
CA LEU A 55 1.69 7.86 2.28
C LEU A 55 2.28 8.77 1.16
N GLN A 56 2.46 10.05 1.41
CA GLN A 56 3.02 11.00 0.45
C GLN A 56 4.52 11.26 0.62
N GLU A 57 5.14 10.77 1.70
CA GLU A 57 6.57 10.93 1.98
C GLU A 57 7.40 9.90 1.23
N SER A 58 7.60 10.11 -0.08
CA SER A 58 8.31 9.19 -0.97
C SER A 58 9.67 8.77 -0.43
N GLY A 59 9.90 7.47 -0.31
CA GLY A 59 11.14 6.90 0.16
C GLY A 59 11.26 6.76 1.69
N ASP A 60 10.20 7.12 2.46
CA ASP A 60 10.20 7.04 3.93
C ASP A 60 8.81 6.67 4.51
N VAL A 61 8.04 5.88 3.79
CA VAL A 61 6.69 5.45 4.19
C VAL A 61 6.73 4.18 5.04
N TYR A 62 7.54 3.21 4.65
CA TYR A 62 7.63 1.91 5.32
C TYR A 62 7.91 1.99 6.83
N PRO A 63 8.90 2.76 7.31
CA PRO A 63 9.21 2.81 8.74
C PRO A 63 8.02 3.26 9.58
N THR A 64 7.27 4.25 9.07
CA THR A 64 6.09 4.78 9.76
C THR A 64 4.94 3.77 9.77
N LEU A 65 4.62 3.14 8.63
CA LEU A 65 3.57 2.12 8.59
C LEU A 65 3.94 0.88 9.40
N LYS A 66 5.20 0.46 9.39
CA LYS A 66 5.69 -0.64 10.23
C LYS A 66 5.49 -0.35 11.72
N LEU A 67 5.80 0.88 12.12
CA LEU A 67 5.58 1.34 13.48
C LEU A 67 4.08 1.39 13.82
N MET A 68 3.23 1.90 12.93
CA MET A 68 1.78 1.92 13.11
C MET A 68 1.21 0.50 13.22
N HIS A 69 1.70 -0.42 12.39
CA HIS A 69 1.32 -1.83 12.44
C HIS A 69 1.69 -2.47 13.78
N SER A 70 2.93 -2.31 14.23
CA SER A 70 3.43 -2.87 15.50
C SER A 70 2.67 -2.36 16.75
N HIS A 71 2.00 -1.21 16.64
CA HIS A 71 1.16 -0.63 17.70
C HIS A 71 -0.34 -0.93 17.51
N GLY A 72 -0.73 -1.71 16.48
CA GLY A 72 -2.13 -2.01 16.19
C GLY A 72 -2.95 -0.81 15.73
N ILE A 73 -2.29 0.25 15.20
CA ILE A 73 -2.96 1.48 14.77
C ILE A 73 -3.53 1.35 13.36
N ILE A 74 -2.87 0.64 12.44
CA ILE A 74 -3.38 0.51 11.07
C ILE A 74 -4.80 -0.05 11.06
N GLY A 75 -5.06 -1.15 11.78
CA GLY A 75 -6.38 -1.76 11.85
C GLY A 75 -7.45 -0.90 12.54
N LYS A 76 -7.07 0.18 13.24
CA LYS A 76 -8.03 1.16 13.76
C LYS A 76 -8.51 2.14 12.68
N PHE A 77 -7.64 2.47 11.72
CA PHE A 77 -7.99 3.30 10.57
C PHE A 77 -8.64 2.50 9.45
N VAL A 78 -8.11 1.32 9.18
CA VAL A 78 -8.54 0.41 8.14
C VAL A 78 -8.83 -0.94 8.79
N PRO A 79 -10.05 -1.16 9.34
CA PRO A 79 -10.41 -2.40 10.03
C PRO A 79 -10.25 -3.64 9.15
N GLU A 80 -10.37 -3.46 7.84
CA GLU A 80 -10.13 -4.51 6.85
C GLU A 80 -8.71 -5.07 6.92
N TRP A 81 -7.74 -4.24 7.33
CA TRP A 81 -6.35 -4.62 7.55
C TRP A 81 -6.17 -5.68 8.64
N ASP A 82 -7.00 -5.65 9.68
CA ASP A 82 -6.90 -6.62 10.78
C ASP A 82 -7.07 -8.07 10.29
N ARG A 83 -7.76 -8.27 9.17
CA ARG A 83 -7.92 -9.59 8.54
C ARG A 83 -6.67 -10.08 7.85
N LEU A 84 -5.76 -9.20 7.49
CA LEU A 84 -4.46 -9.54 6.92
C LEU A 84 -3.44 -9.87 8.01
N THR A 85 -3.65 -9.36 9.22
CA THR A 85 -2.70 -9.49 10.33
C THR A 85 -2.51 -10.96 10.68
N CYS A 86 -1.26 -11.42 10.62
CA CYS A 86 -0.87 -12.82 10.83
C CYS A 86 -1.55 -13.82 9.87
N LEU A 87 -2.14 -13.38 8.78
CA LEU A 87 -2.73 -14.27 7.78
C LEU A 87 -1.64 -15.01 7.00
N VAL A 88 -1.52 -16.31 7.27
CA VAL A 88 -0.58 -17.18 6.55
C VAL A 88 -1.13 -17.49 5.17
N GLN A 89 -0.34 -17.23 4.14
CA GLN A 89 -0.67 -17.57 2.76
C GLN A 89 -0.08 -18.95 2.45
N HIS A 90 -0.93 -19.92 2.10
CA HIS A 90 -0.51 -21.31 1.83
C HIS A 90 0.07 -21.53 0.43
N GLU A 91 0.33 -20.48 -0.31
CA GLU A 91 0.97 -20.57 -1.63
C GLU A 91 2.49 -20.68 -1.47
N TYR A 92 3.12 -21.54 -2.26
CA TYR A 92 4.54 -21.91 -2.16
C TYR A 92 5.54 -20.75 -2.28
N TYR A 93 5.08 -19.56 -2.66
CA TYR A 93 5.93 -18.40 -2.92
C TYR A 93 5.93 -17.36 -1.78
N HIS A 94 5.01 -17.48 -0.81
CA HIS A 94 4.92 -16.49 0.25
C HIS A 94 5.70 -16.91 1.49
N ARG A 95 6.75 -16.14 1.82
CA ARG A 95 7.54 -16.28 3.05
C ARG A 95 6.92 -15.55 4.24
N TYR A 96 6.06 -14.59 3.97
CA TYR A 96 5.51 -13.68 4.95
C TYR A 96 4.00 -13.83 5.08
N THR A 97 3.46 -13.38 6.19
CA THR A 97 2.02 -13.17 6.35
C THR A 97 1.54 -12.04 5.43
N ALA A 98 0.26 -11.96 5.13
CA ALA A 98 -0.27 -11.00 4.16
C ALA A 98 0.00 -9.54 4.56
N ASP A 99 -0.07 -9.21 5.85
CA ASP A 99 0.29 -7.91 6.40
C ASP A 99 1.78 -7.58 6.21
N GLU A 100 2.68 -8.51 6.55
CA GLU A 100 4.12 -8.33 6.39
C GLU A 100 4.51 -8.25 4.90
N HIS A 101 3.86 -9.05 4.03
CA HIS A 101 4.03 -8.95 2.59
C HIS A 101 3.70 -7.53 2.09
N THR A 102 2.51 -7.03 2.44
CA THR A 102 2.09 -5.68 2.03
C THR A 102 3.06 -4.59 2.53
N LEU A 103 3.55 -4.70 3.77
CA LEU A 103 4.56 -3.76 4.27
C LEU A 103 5.89 -3.86 3.51
N ASN A 104 6.32 -5.08 3.16
CA ASN A 104 7.53 -5.29 2.38
C ASN A 104 7.40 -4.74 0.94
N THR A 105 6.23 -4.81 0.31
CA THR A 105 6.02 -4.16 -1.01
C THR A 105 6.21 -2.64 -0.93
N ILE A 106 5.80 -2.03 0.19
CA ILE A 106 6.01 -0.60 0.46
C ILE A 106 7.48 -0.29 0.71
N LEU A 107 8.22 -1.17 1.42
CA LEU A 107 9.67 -1.05 1.57
C LEU A 107 10.39 -1.08 0.21
N GLU A 108 9.97 -1.95 -0.70
CA GLU A 108 10.55 -2.01 -2.04
C GLU A 108 10.28 -0.73 -2.83
N LEU A 109 9.10 -0.11 -2.65
CA LEU A 109 8.82 1.20 -3.24
C LEU A 109 9.71 2.30 -2.62
N ASP A 110 9.89 2.31 -1.30
CA ASP A 110 10.84 3.23 -0.65
C ASP A 110 12.27 3.06 -1.21
N ASN A 111 12.69 1.82 -1.44
CA ASN A 111 13.99 1.51 -2.04
C ASN A 111 14.11 2.05 -3.48
N ILE A 112 13.05 2.06 -4.27
CA ILE A 112 13.08 2.66 -5.61
C ILE A 112 13.44 4.16 -5.51
N PHE A 113 12.91 4.87 -4.53
CA PHE A 113 13.20 6.30 -4.34
C PHE A 113 14.57 6.57 -3.73
N SER A 114 15.04 5.75 -2.80
CA SER A 114 16.16 6.08 -1.90
C SER A 114 17.43 5.26 -2.12
N SER A 115 17.33 4.04 -2.67
CA SER A 115 18.47 3.13 -2.82
C SER A 115 19.37 3.53 -3.99
N SER A 116 20.68 3.36 -3.83
CA SER A 116 21.66 3.49 -4.91
C SER A 116 21.91 2.19 -5.68
N ASP A 117 21.23 1.09 -5.33
CA ASP A 117 21.37 -0.18 -6.04
C ASP A 117 20.86 -0.03 -7.49
N PRO A 118 21.66 -0.42 -8.50
CA PRO A 118 21.30 -0.31 -9.92
C PRO A 118 20.01 -1.01 -10.31
N ILE A 119 19.57 -2.02 -9.55
CA ILE A 119 18.32 -2.74 -9.83
C ILE A 119 17.11 -1.80 -9.81
N TYR A 120 17.15 -0.74 -9.00
CA TYR A 120 16.04 0.22 -8.86
C TYR A 120 16.07 1.34 -9.90
N GLU A 121 17.18 1.54 -10.62
CA GLU A 121 17.36 2.67 -11.54
C GLU A 121 16.29 2.72 -12.63
N ARG A 122 16.00 1.56 -13.24
CA ARG A 122 14.97 1.46 -14.28
C ARG A 122 13.59 1.86 -13.75
N TYR A 123 13.23 1.39 -12.56
CA TYR A 123 11.93 1.68 -11.94
C TYR A 123 11.84 3.14 -11.50
N ARG A 124 12.94 3.71 -11.04
CA ARG A 124 13.03 5.14 -10.69
C ARG A 124 12.79 6.02 -11.92
N ASN A 125 13.33 5.67 -13.07
CA ASN A 125 13.08 6.40 -14.30
C ASN A 125 11.59 6.35 -14.69
N GLU A 126 10.93 5.20 -14.57
CA GLU A 126 9.50 5.08 -14.85
C GLU A 126 8.62 5.83 -13.83
N ILE A 127 9.04 5.88 -12.55
CA ILE A 127 8.33 6.66 -11.52
C ILE A 127 8.33 8.16 -11.86
N HIS A 128 9.42 8.71 -12.38
CA HIS A 128 9.51 10.12 -12.77
C HIS A 128 8.56 10.51 -13.90
N GLU A 129 8.10 9.54 -14.68
CA GLU A 129 7.13 9.73 -15.76
C GLU A 129 5.67 9.65 -15.29
N LEU A 130 5.42 9.31 -14.02
CA LEU A 130 4.09 9.25 -13.43
C LEU A 130 3.64 10.64 -12.98
N ARG A 131 2.37 10.95 -13.22
CA ARG A 131 1.76 12.19 -12.75
C ARG A 131 1.69 12.27 -11.22
N LEU A 132 1.39 11.15 -10.57
CA LEU A 132 1.22 11.04 -9.12
C LEU A 132 1.94 9.78 -8.59
N PRO A 133 3.28 9.81 -8.49
CA PRO A 133 4.05 8.65 -8.06
C PRO A 133 3.64 8.13 -6.66
N ASN A 134 3.22 9.02 -5.77
CA ASN A 134 2.81 8.65 -4.41
C ASN A 134 1.52 7.83 -4.36
N LEU A 135 0.74 7.79 -5.45
CA LEU A 135 -0.43 6.93 -5.55
C LEU A 135 -0.07 5.44 -5.45
N LEU A 136 1.17 5.07 -5.83
CA LEU A 136 1.70 3.72 -5.70
C LEU A 136 1.69 3.20 -4.25
N TYR A 137 1.94 4.06 -3.26
CA TYR A 137 1.88 3.65 -1.84
C TYR A 137 0.46 3.22 -1.45
N LEU A 138 -0.54 3.98 -1.90
CA LEU A 138 -1.94 3.65 -1.63
C LEU A 138 -2.37 2.38 -2.39
N ILE A 139 -1.91 2.22 -3.63
CA ILE A 139 -2.14 1.01 -4.42
C ILE A 139 -1.55 -0.21 -3.72
N LEU A 140 -0.27 -0.16 -3.34
CA LEU A 140 0.41 -1.26 -2.65
C LEU A 140 -0.22 -1.56 -1.28
N PHE A 141 -0.65 -0.53 -0.56
CA PHE A 141 -1.33 -0.70 0.72
C PHE A 141 -2.68 -1.45 0.60
N LEU A 142 -3.40 -1.28 -0.52
CA LEU A 142 -4.73 -1.83 -0.73
C LEU A 142 -4.79 -3.04 -1.67
N HIS A 143 -3.72 -3.37 -2.43
CA HIS A 143 -3.78 -4.38 -3.51
C HIS A 143 -4.30 -5.74 -3.04
N ASP A 144 -3.97 -6.14 -1.84
CA ASP A 144 -4.30 -7.42 -1.23
C ASP A 144 -5.36 -7.35 -0.12
N ILE A 145 -6.03 -6.21 0.06
CA ILE A 145 -6.98 -5.98 1.16
C ILE A 145 -8.14 -6.99 1.20
N GLY A 146 -8.45 -7.61 0.08
CA GLY A 146 -9.45 -8.68 -0.03
C GLY A 146 -8.99 -10.04 0.46
N LYS A 147 -7.70 -10.24 0.71
CA LYS A 147 -7.14 -11.48 1.23
C LYS A 147 -7.68 -11.75 2.63
N GLY A 148 -8.09 -12.52 3.21
CA GLY A 148 -8.70 -12.72 4.55
C GLY A 148 -10.20 -12.95 4.50
N GLN A 149 -10.77 -12.86 3.30
CA GLN A 149 -12.13 -13.30 3.02
C GLN A 149 -12.15 -14.62 2.23
N SER A 150 -13.30 -15.14 1.87
CA SER A 150 -13.48 -16.44 1.24
C SER A 150 -12.67 -16.64 -0.06
N ILE A 151 -12.37 -17.88 -0.36
CA ILE A 151 -11.42 -18.39 -1.39
C ILE A 151 -11.75 -18.04 -2.85
N LYS A 152 -12.93 -17.51 -3.17
CA LYS A 152 -13.32 -17.17 -4.55
C LYS A 152 -13.63 -15.69 -4.69
N GLY A 153 -13.08 -15.07 -5.73
CA GLY A 153 -13.38 -13.67 -6.05
C GLY A 153 -12.61 -12.65 -5.23
N LEU A 154 -11.41 -12.97 -4.75
CA LEU A 154 -10.58 -12.09 -3.90
C LEU A 154 -10.38 -10.70 -4.50
N THR A 155 -10.17 -10.62 -5.80
CA THR A 155 -10.03 -9.33 -6.50
C THR A 155 -11.31 -8.49 -6.40
N GLN A 156 -12.49 -9.09 -6.62
CA GLN A 156 -13.75 -8.37 -6.52
C GLN A 156 -14.02 -7.91 -5.08
N ILE A 157 -13.76 -8.77 -4.10
CA ILE A 157 -13.86 -8.43 -2.68
C ILE A 157 -12.89 -7.29 -2.33
N GLY A 158 -11.65 -7.35 -2.85
CA GLY A 158 -10.65 -6.30 -2.67
C GLY A 158 -11.13 -4.95 -3.19
N LEU A 159 -11.79 -4.91 -4.34
CA LEU A 159 -12.38 -3.69 -4.90
C LEU A 159 -13.51 -3.14 -4.01
N GLU A 160 -14.43 -4.01 -3.59
CA GLU A 160 -15.55 -3.64 -2.71
C GLU A 160 -15.09 -3.10 -1.34
N MET A 161 -13.94 -3.59 -0.85
CA MET A 161 -13.33 -3.11 0.38
C MET A 161 -12.53 -1.82 0.17
N ALA A 162 -11.81 -1.70 -0.94
CA ALA A 162 -10.98 -0.53 -1.23
C ALA A 162 -11.80 0.73 -1.50
N GLU A 163 -12.94 0.62 -2.19
CA GLU A 163 -13.78 1.76 -2.58
C GLU A 163 -14.16 2.66 -1.39
N PRO A 164 -14.81 2.16 -0.31
CA PRO A 164 -15.18 2.99 0.84
C PRO A 164 -13.96 3.55 1.59
N ILE A 165 -12.82 2.84 1.59
CA ILE A 165 -11.57 3.33 2.17
C ILE A 165 -11.08 4.56 1.39
N LEU A 166 -11.06 4.47 0.06
CA LEU A 166 -10.63 5.55 -0.83
C LEU A 166 -11.56 6.78 -0.73
N GLU A 167 -12.87 6.56 -0.60
CA GLU A 167 -13.86 7.63 -0.37
C GLU A 167 -13.62 8.35 0.95
N ARG A 168 -13.48 7.59 2.04
CA ARG A 168 -13.21 8.13 3.37
C ARG A 168 -11.91 8.93 3.41
N MET A 169 -10.88 8.45 2.69
CA MET A 169 -9.60 9.14 2.53
C MET A 169 -9.69 10.35 1.57
N GLN A 170 -10.85 10.67 1.03
CA GLN A 170 -11.09 11.79 0.10
C GLN A 170 -10.17 11.74 -1.12
N VAL A 171 -9.93 10.56 -1.65
CA VAL A 171 -9.20 10.38 -2.90
C VAL A 171 -10.10 10.84 -4.05
N SER A 172 -9.59 11.66 -4.97
CA SER A 172 -10.38 12.12 -6.12
C SER A 172 -10.86 10.96 -6.98
N GLU A 173 -12.01 11.13 -7.64
CA GLU A 173 -12.60 10.09 -8.48
C GLU A 173 -11.62 9.53 -9.51
N GLU A 174 -10.92 10.41 -10.24
CA GLU A 174 -9.89 10.03 -11.21
C GLU A 174 -8.80 9.13 -10.59
N ASN A 175 -8.32 9.47 -9.40
CA ASN A 175 -7.29 8.68 -8.71
C ASN A 175 -7.86 7.38 -8.12
N ARG A 176 -9.14 7.38 -7.67
CA ARG A 176 -9.82 6.16 -7.24
C ARG A 176 -9.93 5.16 -8.38
N GLU A 177 -10.33 5.62 -9.57
CA GLU A 177 -10.38 4.76 -10.76
C GLU A 177 -9.02 4.13 -11.08
N LEU A 178 -7.93 4.89 -10.98
CA LEU A 178 -6.57 4.36 -11.19
C LEU A 178 -6.21 3.30 -10.13
N VAL A 179 -6.45 3.59 -8.85
CA VAL A 179 -6.17 2.62 -7.77
C VAL A 179 -6.97 1.35 -7.97
N LEU A 180 -8.26 1.44 -8.21
CA LEU A 180 -9.15 0.28 -8.41
C LEU A 180 -8.79 -0.49 -9.69
N TYR A 181 -8.38 0.21 -10.76
CA TYR A 181 -7.88 -0.44 -11.96
C TYR A 181 -6.65 -1.30 -11.66
N ILE A 182 -5.69 -0.77 -10.90
CA ILE A 182 -4.48 -1.54 -10.57
C ILE A 182 -4.81 -2.70 -9.64
N ILE A 183 -5.64 -2.52 -8.60
CA ILE A 183 -6.09 -3.61 -7.72
C ILE A 183 -6.76 -4.73 -8.54
N ARG A 184 -7.58 -4.37 -9.53
CA ARG A 184 -8.23 -5.36 -10.42
C ARG A 184 -7.24 -6.15 -11.26
N ASN A 185 -6.18 -5.51 -11.74
CA ASN A 185 -5.30 -6.05 -12.77
C ASN A 185 -3.89 -6.37 -12.24
N HIS A 186 -3.63 -6.28 -10.94
CA HIS A 186 -2.27 -6.38 -10.39
C HIS A 186 -1.54 -7.69 -10.70
N LEU A 187 -2.27 -8.79 -10.91
CA LEU A 187 -1.71 -10.10 -11.25
C LEU A 187 -1.51 -10.30 -12.77
N GLU A 188 -2.03 -9.42 -13.63
CA GLU A 188 -2.04 -9.66 -15.07
C GLU A 188 -0.63 -9.68 -15.68
N MET A 189 0.28 -8.78 -15.25
CA MET A 189 1.65 -8.77 -15.74
C MET A 189 2.38 -10.06 -15.37
N ALA A 190 2.23 -10.55 -14.14
CA ALA A 190 2.81 -11.81 -13.69
C ALA A 190 2.22 -13.01 -14.47
N ARG A 191 0.91 -13.01 -14.76
CA ARG A 191 0.26 -14.03 -15.57
C ARG A 191 0.76 -14.05 -17.00
N PHE A 192 0.98 -12.87 -17.62
CA PHE A 192 1.55 -12.78 -18.96
C PHE A 192 2.95 -13.37 -18.99
N TRP A 193 3.80 -12.98 -18.04
CA TRP A 193 5.16 -13.51 -17.93
C TRP A 193 5.20 -15.05 -17.77
N GLN A 194 4.24 -15.63 -17.07
CA GLN A 194 4.17 -17.08 -16.87
C GLN A 194 3.61 -17.86 -18.06
N LYS A 195 2.78 -17.23 -18.90
CA LYS A 195 2.00 -17.94 -19.94
C LYS A 195 2.48 -17.71 -21.36
N TYR A 196 3.16 -16.60 -21.59
CA TYR A 196 3.54 -16.16 -22.93
C TYR A 196 5.04 -15.99 -23.05
N ASP A 197 5.54 -16.10 -24.29
CA ASP A 197 6.91 -15.74 -24.61
C ASP A 197 7.08 -14.23 -24.55
N ILE A 198 7.86 -13.74 -23.57
CA ILE A 198 8.09 -12.32 -23.36
C ILE A 198 9.03 -11.70 -24.41
N ASP A 199 9.80 -12.52 -25.12
CA ASP A 199 10.68 -12.08 -26.20
C ASP A 199 9.91 -11.92 -27.53
N ASP A 200 8.68 -12.41 -27.59
CA ASP A 200 7.79 -12.19 -28.73
C ASP A 200 7.20 -10.76 -28.70
N PRO A 201 7.49 -9.91 -29.72
CA PRO A 201 6.92 -8.57 -29.82
C PRO A 201 5.39 -8.52 -29.82
N ASP A 202 4.72 -9.56 -30.26
CA ASP A 202 3.26 -9.62 -30.28
C ASP A 202 2.70 -9.78 -28.85
N THR A 203 3.39 -10.51 -27.98
CA THR A 203 3.05 -10.58 -26.55
C THR A 203 3.04 -9.19 -25.92
N ALA A 204 4.09 -8.39 -26.15
CA ALA A 204 4.16 -7.02 -25.64
C ALA A 204 3.04 -6.12 -26.20
N ARG A 205 2.72 -6.24 -27.49
CA ARG A 205 1.63 -5.48 -28.11
C ARG A 205 0.28 -5.82 -27.53
N VAL A 206 -0.01 -7.11 -27.35
CA VAL A 206 -1.27 -7.60 -26.75
C VAL A 206 -1.40 -7.05 -25.33
N PHE A 207 -0.36 -7.17 -24.49
CA PHE A 207 -0.38 -6.65 -23.14
C PHE A 207 -0.60 -5.13 -23.10
N ALA A 208 0.15 -4.38 -23.91
CA ALA A 208 0.01 -2.93 -23.99
C ALA A 208 -1.41 -2.50 -24.43
N SER A 209 -2.05 -3.25 -25.35
CA SER A 209 -3.42 -2.94 -25.78
C SER A 209 -4.47 -3.15 -24.68
N GLN A 210 -4.19 -4.01 -23.70
CA GLN A 210 -5.07 -4.31 -22.57
C GLN A 210 -4.90 -3.31 -21.41
N THR A 211 -3.80 -2.58 -21.34
CA THR A 211 -3.52 -1.65 -20.25
C THR A 211 -4.10 -0.25 -20.43
N GLU A 212 -4.80 0.00 -21.53
CA GLU A 212 -5.56 1.23 -21.83
C GLU A 212 -4.72 2.52 -21.90
N SER A 213 -3.66 2.68 -21.10
CA SER A 213 -2.80 3.88 -21.12
C SER A 213 -1.37 3.59 -20.65
N ALA A 214 -0.43 4.48 -21.05
CA ALA A 214 0.96 4.40 -20.61
C ALA A 214 1.09 4.58 -19.08
N GLU A 215 0.26 5.42 -18.46
CA GLU A 215 0.25 5.62 -17.02
C GLU A 215 -0.15 4.34 -16.28
N LYS A 216 -1.23 3.67 -16.70
CA LYS A 216 -1.67 2.39 -16.14
C LYS A 216 -0.62 1.30 -16.32
N LEU A 217 0.05 1.26 -17.48
CA LEU A 217 1.14 0.32 -17.73
C LEU A 217 2.32 0.54 -16.77
N ARG A 218 2.76 1.79 -16.58
CA ARG A 218 3.83 2.13 -15.65
C ARG A 218 3.49 1.78 -14.21
N LEU A 219 2.27 2.10 -13.77
CA LEU A 219 1.78 1.74 -12.43
C LEU A 219 1.78 0.22 -12.23
N LEU A 220 1.29 -0.57 -13.18
CA LEU A 220 1.33 -2.03 -13.13
C LEU A 220 2.77 -2.57 -13.11
N PHE A 221 3.66 -2.00 -13.91
CA PHE A 221 5.05 -2.41 -14.00
C PHE A 221 5.78 -2.23 -12.65
N ILE A 222 5.62 -1.05 -12.04
CA ILE A 222 6.26 -0.75 -10.75
C ILE A 222 5.60 -1.56 -9.63
N HIS A 223 4.26 -1.65 -9.64
CA HIS A 223 3.52 -2.47 -8.69
C HIS A 223 4.01 -3.93 -8.73
N THR A 224 4.05 -4.56 -9.92
CA THR A 224 4.46 -5.96 -10.08
C THR A 224 5.87 -6.21 -9.58
N PHE A 225 6.78 -5.26 -9.77
CA PHE A 225 8.14 -5.35 -9.22
C PHE A 225 8.13 -5.33 -7.68
N CYS A 226 7.44 -4.37 -7.07
CA CYS A 226 7.38 -4.26 -5.61
C CYS A 226 6.70 -5.49 -4.99
N ASP A 227 5.60 -5.96 -5.60
CA ASP A 227 4.85 -7.14 -5.18
C ASP A 227 5.72 -8.41 -5.20
N ALA A 228 6.40 -8.66 -6.33
CA ALA A 228 7.28 -9.82 -6.47
C ALA A 228 8.47 -9.80 -5.50
N ARG A 229 9.00 -8.63 -5.15
CA ARG A 229 10.12 -8.50 -4.22
C ARG A 229 9.70 -8.49 -2.75
N GLY A 230 8.47 -8.12 -2.47
CA GLY A 230 7.89 -8.16 -1.12
C GLY A 230 7.55 -9.57 -0.62
N THR A 231 7.79 -10.60 -1.44
CA THR A 231 7.41 -12.00 -1.17
C THR A 231 8.48 -12.79 -0.40
#